data_d7580c95a248923d692fa4c66f003ebf
#
_entry.id   d7580c95a248923d692fa4c66f003ebf
#
_cell.length_a   1.000
_cell.length_b   1.000
_cell.length_c   1.000
_cell.angle_alpha   90.00
_cell.angle_beta   90.00
_cell.angle_gamma   90.00
#
_symmetry.space_group_name_H-M   'P 1'
#
loop_
_entity.id
_entity.type
_entity.pdbx_description
1 polymer ?
#
loop_
_entity_poly.entity_id
_entity_poly.type
_entity_poly.pdbx_seq_one_letter_code
_entity_poly.pdbx_strand_id
1 'polypeptide(L)'
;MATHTWSVGELCGAIRDTLRAVFHDELWIEGEISGFKPHSSGHVYFDLVEPDNKGRQVDKMSVVLWKGRRQDIDSLLNAAAAGQLTDGIKVRIRGELSFYAPQGRVQVQMTSIDPHHTLGQLAVDRDRVLQRLAESNLLEANSTLPIPAVPLHVGLITSEGSAAYNDFVKEITSSAYPFRISLAHSAVQGSDAPTSLADSLRSLIDLDVDVIAIVRGGGARTDLMAFDLESVAHAVATCPIPVLSGIGHEIDRSVVDEVAHTAYKTPTACAAAIVQRVARFDQNLTTVARQIVNLASNCHNRAADAIASSASAINDRTQRTIGIKNQQISAANTRVRDLALMSIERHSQRLGRMTDLVAALHPQRTLARGFSITRNDLGEVVRGPIAAGSKLVTETADSVIKSTVSASKAITDKETQ
;
A
#
# COMPACT_ATOMS: atom_id res chain seq x y z
N MET A 1 -61.97 -38.36 7.73
CA MET A 1 -60.83 -38.48 6.81
C MET A 1 -59.84 -39.43 7.43
N ALA A 2 -59.58 -40.58 6.82
CA ALA A 2 -58.58 -41.53 7.34
C ALA A 2 -57.18 -40.83 7.24
N THR A 3 -56.56 -40.65 8.39
CA THR A 3 -55.18 -40.16 8.44
C THR A 3 -54.26 -41.24 7.88
N HIS A 4 -53.69 -41.00 6.69
CA HIS A 4 -52.72 -41.90 6.10
C HIS A 4 -51.42 -41.89 6.97
N THR A 5 -50.97 -43.07 7.41
CA THR A 5 -49.72 -43.19 8.16
C THR A 5 -48.57 -43.46 7.19
N TRP A 6 -47.65 -42.55 7.14
CA TRP A 6 -46.45 -42.66 6.30
C TRP A 6 -45.33 -43.38 7.05
N SER A 7 -44.62 -44.25 6.37
CA SER A 7 -43.28 -44.67 6.83
C SER A 7 -42.29 -43.54 6.57
N VAL A 8 -41.16 -43.54 7.30
CA VAL A 8 -40.08 -42.55 7.09
C VAL A 8 -39.58 -42.54 5.65
N GLY A 9 -39.43 -43.76 5.05
CA GLY A 9 -38.99 -43.89 3.68
C GLY A 9 -39.98 -43.31 2.66
N GLU A 10 -41.28 -43.61 2.82
CA GLU A 10 -42.33 -43.08 1.97
C GLU A 10 -42.41 -41.55 2.06
N LEU A 11 -42.32 -40.98 3.28
CA LEU A 11 -42.34 -39.52 3.46
C LEU A 11 -41.10 -38.88 2.82
N CYS A 12 -39.92 -39.43 3.03
CA CYS A 12 -38.68 -38.98 2.40
C CYS A 12 -38.73 -39.08 0.88
N GLY A 13 -39.36 -40.15 0.35
CA GLY A 13 -39.59 -40.32 -1.07
C GLY A 13 -40.51 -39.22 -1.62
N ALA A 14 -41.68 -39.02 -0.98
CA ALA A 14 -42.62 -37.96 -1.38
C ALA A 14 -42.01 -36.58 -1.35
N ILE A 15 -41.23 -36.23 -0.31
CA ILE A 15 -40.53 -34.94 -0.24
C ILE A 15 -39.53 -34.78 -1.40
N ARG A 16 -38.74 -35.85 -1.68
CA ARG A 16 -37.81 -35.82 -2.80
C ARG A 16 -38.48 -35.65 -4.14
N ASP A 17 -39.58 -36.38 -4.38
CA ASP A 17 -40.30 -36.33 -5.63
C ASP A 17 -41.02 -34.99 -5.81
N THR A 18 -41.57 -34.42 -4.73
CA THR A 18 -42.16 -33.09 -4.74
C THR A 18 -41.12 -32.03 -5.05
N LEU A 19 -39.96 -32.08 -4.40
CA LEU A 19 -38.87 -31.12 -4.67
C LEU A 19 -38.40 -31.22 -6.13
N ARG A 20 -38.23 -32.44 -6.67
CA ARG A 20 -37.88 -32.64 -8.08
C ARG A 20 -38.95 -32.18 -9.05
N ALA A 21 -40.20 -32.32 -8.71
CA ALA A 21 -41.32 -31.89 -9.56
C ALA A 21 -41.44 -30.36 -9.64
N VAL A 22 -41.07 -29.66 -8.56
CA VAL A 22 -41.13 -28.19 -8.48
C VAL A 22 -39.83 -27.57 -8.99
N PHE A 23 -38.67 -28.16 -8.62
CA PHE A 23 -37.34 -27.69 -8.97
C PHE A 23 -36.63 -28.70 -9.87
N HIS A 24 -37.15 -28.86 -11.11
CA HIS A 24 -36.67 -29.83 -12.06
C HIS A 24 -35.39 -29.38 -12.81
N ASP A 25 -35.15 -28.05 -12.83
CA ASP A 25 -33.99 -27.42 -13.45
C ASP A 25 -33.00 -26.97 -12.43
N GLU A 26 -31.74 -26.77 -12.89
CA GLU A 26 -30.71 -26.13 -12.08
C GLU A 26 -31.11 -24.69 -11.75
N LEU A 27 -30.86 -24.29 -10.52
CA LEU A 27 -31.17 -22.96 -9.99
C LEU A 27 -29.92 -22.12 -9.83
N TRP A 28 -30.06 -20.81 -10.06
CA TRP A 28 -29.08 -19.86 -9.59
C TRP A 28 -29.45 -19.38 -8.19
N ILE A 29 -28.50 -19.46 -7.27
CA ILE A 29 -28.69 -19.07 -5.86
C ILE A 29 -27.57 -18.13 -5.47
N GLU A 30 -27.93 -17.03 -4.83
CA GLU A 30 -27.00 -16.04 -4.29
C GLU A 30 -26.97 -16.15 -2.77
N GLY A 31 -25.81 -15.90 -2.19
CA GLY A 31 -25.61 -15.88 -0.75
C GLY A 31 -24.15 -15.74 -0.38
N GLU A 32 -23.91 -15.55 0.91
CA GLU A 32 -22.58 -15.51 1.48
C GLU A 32 -22.15 -16.90 1.96
N ILE A 33 -20.93 -17.30 1.63
CA ILE A 33 -20.37 -18.59 2.08
C ILE A 33 -20.11 -18.53 3.58
N SER A 34 -20.58 -19.55 4.30
CA SER A 34 -20.35 -19.74 5.73
C SER A 34 -20.02 -21.20 6.04
N GLY A 35 -19.01 -21.42 6.88
CA GLY A 35 -18.63 -22.75 7.32
C GLY A 35 -17.98 -23.60 6.22
N PHE A 36 -17.17 -23.00 5.37
CA PHE A 36 -16.46 -23.69 4.28
C PHE A 36 -15.51 -24.75 4.82
N LYS A 37 -15.81 -26.02 4.55
CA LYS A 37 -15.07 -27.18 5.07
C LYS A 37 -14.71 -28.17 3.95
N PRO A 38 -13.44 -28.20 3.52
CA PRO A 38 -12.93 -29.30 2.72
C PRO A 38 -12.93 -30.58 3.55
N HIS A 39 -13.53 -31.64 3.02
CA HIS A 39 -13.56 -32.95 3.65
C HIS A 39 -12.43 -33.84 3.09
N SER A 40 -11.94 -34.82 3.89
CA SER A 40 -10.87 -35.76 3.50
C SER A 40 -11.20 -36.56 2.25
N SER A 41 -12.49 -36.76 1.91
CA SER A 41 -12.96 -37.37 0.68
C SER A 41 -12.78 -36.53 -0.58
N GLY A 42 -12.36 -35.24 -0.41
CA GLY A 42 -12.22 -34.25 -1.49
C GLY A 42 -13.50 -33.48 -1.81
N HIS A 43 -14.63 -33.78 -1.14
CA HIS A 43 -15.85 -32.97 -1.23
C HIS A 43 -15.70 -31.71 -0.38
N VAL A 44 -16.45 -30.66 -0.74
CA VAL A 44 -16.52 -29.43 0.06
C VAL A 44 -17.96 -29.20 0.50
N TYR A 45 -18.12 -28.87 1.76
CA TYR A 45 -19.41 -28.54 2.37
C TYR A 45 -19.35 -27.13 2.91
N PHE A 46 -20.40 -26.37 2.64
CA PHE A 46 -20.58 -25.03 3.16
C PHE A 46 -22.08 -24.69 3.19
N ASP A 47 -22.40 -23.59 3.82
CA ASP A 47 -23.75 -23.05 3.81
C ASP A 47 -23.75 -21.72 3.04
N LEU A 48 -24.77 -21.47 2.26
CA LEU A 48 -25.11 -20.12 1.78
C LEU A 48 -26.03 -19.50 2.79
N VAL A 49 -25.68 -18.31 3.25
CA VAL A 49 -26.44 -17.54 4.22
C VAL A 49 -26.83 -16.18 3.65
N GLU A 50 -27.98 -15.68 4.07
CA GLU A 50 -28.41 -14.32 3.81
C GLU A 50 -28.49 -13.59 5.16
N PRO A 51 -27.58 -12.63 5.43
CA PRO A 51 -27.63 -11.86 6.66
C PRO A 51 -28.75 -10.80 6.62
N ASP A 52 -29.36 -10.52 7.77
CA ASP A 52 -30.27 -9.40 7.93
C ASP A 52 -29.51 -8.05 7.90
N ASN A 53 -30.26 -6.93 7.87
CA ASN A 53 -29.69 -5.57 7.92
C ASN A 53 -28.86 -5.29 9.22
N LYS A 54 -28.82 -6.23 10.17
CA LYS A 54 -28.04 -6.18 11.42
C LYS A 54 -26.89 -7.19 11.42
N GLY A 55 -26.64 -7.87 10.29
CA GLY A 55 -25.58 -8.87 10.18
C GLY A 55 -25.90 -10.23 10.80
N ARG A 56 -27.16 -10.50 11.21
CA ARG A 56 -27.56 -11.81 11.75
C ARG A 56 -28.00 -12.71 10.60
N GLN A 57 -27.58 -13.98 10.61
CA GLN A 57 -28.01 -14.98 9.66
C GLN A 57 -29.51 -15.24 9.84
N VAL A 58 -30.30 -14.99 8.78
CA VAL A 58 -31.74 -15.21 8.77
C VAL A 58 -32.04 -16.50 8.06
N ASP A 59 -31.56 -16.64 6.83
CA ASP A 59 -31.80 -17.79 5.99
C ASP A 59 -30.48 -18.54 5.72
N LYS A 60 -30.61 -19.86 5.60
CA LYS A 60 -29.47 -20.75 5.43
C LYS A 60 -29.80 -21.92 4.51
N MET A 61 -28.98 -22.14 3.52
CA MET A 61 -29.06 -23.28 2.61
C MET A 61 -27.75 -24.05 2.57
N SER A 62 -27.80 -25.34 2.87
CA SER A 62 -26.61 -26.17 2.81
C SER A 62 -26.23 -26.49 1.36
N VAL A 63 -24.95 -26.41 1.06
CA VAL A 63 -24.38 -26.67 -0.26
C VAL A 63 -23.34 -27.76 -0.18
N VAL A 64 -23.34 -28.65 -1.17
CA VAL A 64 -22.30 -29.65 -1.38
C VAL A 64 -21.65 -29.44 -2.75
N LEU A 65 -20.34 -29.34 -2.75
CA LEU A 65 -19.51 -29.37 -3.97
C LEU A 65 -18.79 -30.70 -4.03
N TRP A 66 -19.20 -31.53 -4.98
CA TRP A 66 -18.62 -32.85 -5.18
C TRP A 66 -17.20 -32.76 -5.75
N LYS A 67 -16.32 -33.68 -5.33
CA LYS A 67 -14.93 -33.77 -5.78
C LYS A 67 -14.79 -33.69 -7.32
N GLY A 68 -15.68 -34.37 -8.06
CA GLY A 68 -15.62 -34.39 -9.52
C GLY A 68 -15.91 -33.05 -10.18
N ARG A 69 -16.62 -32.12 -9.51
CA ARG A 69 -16.92 -30.78 -10.01
C ARG A 69 -15.98 -29.70 -9.47
N ARG A 70 -15.28 -30.05 -8.40
CA ARG A 70 -14.40 -29.07 -7.74
C ARG A 70 -13.34 -28.52 -8.67
N GLN A 71 -12.71 -29.38 -9.46
CA GLN A 71 -11.65 -28.99 -10.38
C GLN A 71 -12.16 -28.04 -11.50
N ASP A 72 -13.38 -28.29 -12.01
CA ASP A 72 -14.01 -27.42 -13.00
C ASP A 72 -14.29 -26.03 -12.41
N ILE A 73 -14.82 -25.98 -11.18
CA ILE A 73 -15.12 -24.75 -10.46
C ILE A 73 -13.84 -23.97 -10.14
N ASP A 74 -12.82 -24.63 -9.62
CA ASP A 74 -11.51 -24.02 -9.33
C ASP A 74 -10.88 -23.46 -10.64
N SER A 75 -11.04 -24.17 -11.76
CA SER A 75 -10.57 -23.71 -13.07
C SER A 75 -11.31 -22.48 -13.58
N LEU A 76 -12.64 -22.43 -13.40
CA LEU A 76 -13.48 -21.26 -13.75
C LEU A 76 -13.09 -20.03 -12.94
N LEU A 77 -12.92 -20.20 -11.63
CA LEU A 77 -12.52 -19.13 -10.73
C LEU A 77 -11.12 -18.60 -11.06
N ASN A 78 -10.17 -19.50 -11.32
CA ASN A 78 -8.80 -19.15 -11.68
C ASN A 78 -8.75 -18.43 -13.04
N ALA A 79 -9.49 -18.89 -14.03
CA ALA A 79 -9.56 -18.25 -15.34
C ALA A 79 -10.11 -16.81 -15.28
N ALA A 80 -11.01 -16.55 -14.33
CA ALA A 80 -11.58 -15.22 -14.09
C ALA A 80 -10.78 -14.38 -13.09
N ALA A 81 -9.66 -14.91 -12.55
CA ALA A 81 -8.90 -14.30 -11.45
C ALA A 81 -9.76 -14.02 -10.18
N ALA A 82 -10.87 -14.76 -10.01
CA ALA A 82 -11.79 -14.59 -8.88
C ALA A 82 -11.29 -15.24 -7.57
N GLY A 83 -10.17 -15.97 -7.63
CA GLY A 83 -9.54 -16.62 -6.47
C GLY A 83 -10.24 -17.91 -6.02
N GLN A 84 -10.06 -18.29 -4.76
CA GLN A 84 -10.62 -19.51 -4.20
C GLN A 84 -11.87 -19.21 -3.36
N LEU A 85 -12.76 -20.20 -3.23
CA LEU A 85 -13.91 -20.10 -2.34
C LEU A 85 -13.45 -20.13 -0.88
N THR A 86 -13.90 -19.16 -0.10
CA THR A 86 -13.65 -19.06 1.34
C THR A 86 -14.87 -18.50 2.06
N ASP A 87 -14.88 -18.57 3.39
CA ASP A 87 -15.94 -17.96 4.19
C ASP A 87 -16.00 -16.44 3.99
N GLY A 88 -17.22 -15.90 4.04
CA GLY A 88 -17.49 -14.46 3.93
C GLY A 88 -17.61 -13.95 2.48
N ILE A 89 -17.37 -14.80 1.47
CA ILE A 89 -17.51 -14.39 0.07
C ILE A 89 -18.97 -14.50 -0.38
N LYS A 90 -19.50 -13.44 -0.96
CA LYS A 90 -20.77 -13.48 -1.66
C LYS A 90 -20.61 -14.08 -3.03
N VAL A 91 -21.35 -15.13 -3.29
CA VAL A 91 -21.27 -15.89 -4.54
C VAL A 91 -22.65 -16.07 -5.15
N ARG A 92 -22.70 -16.24 -6.48
CA ARG A 92 -23.84 -16.74 -7.19
C ARG A 92 -23.47 -18.10 -7.78
N ILE A 93 -24.05 -19.14 -7.22
CA ILE A 93 -23.80 -20.53 -7.65
C ILE A 93 -24.98 -21.08 -8.43
N ARG A 94 -24.71 -21.97 -9.34
CA ARG A 94 -25.70 -22.81 -10.02
C ARG A 94 -25.66 -24.20 -9.45
N GLY A 95 -26.82 -24.78 -9.21
CA GLY A 95 -26.90 -26.12 -8.64
C GLY A 95 -28.30 -26.73 -8.68
N GLU A 96 -28.34 -28.00 -8.39
CA GLU A 96 -29.58 -28.78 -8.28
C GLU A 96 -30.00 -28.91 -6.82
N LEU A 97 -31.28 -28.66 -6.55
CA LEU A 97 -31.85 -28.86 -5.23
C LEU A 97 -32.07 -30.35 -4.99
N SER A 98 -31.58 -30.87 -3.88
CA SER A 98 -31.70 -32.28 -3.53
C SER A 98 -32.07 -32.48 -2.07
N PHE A 99 -32.82 -33.55 -1.82
CA PHE A 99 -33.15 -33.98 -0.47
C PHE A 99 -32.25 -35.14 -0.04
N TYR A 100 -31.43 -34.91 0.98
CA TYR A 100 -30.56 -35.92 1.55
C TYR A 100 -31.29 -36.71 2.65
N ALA A 101 -31.93 -37.79 2.27
CA ALA A 101 -32.79 -38.58 3.13
C ALA A 101 -32.14 -39.10 4.43
N PRO A 102 -30.85 -39.52 4.46
CA PRO A 102 -30.21 -40.00 5.70
C PRO A 102 -30.18 -38.99 6.83
N GLN A 103 -30.18 -37.68 6.51
CA GLN A 103 -30.20 -36.59 7.48
C GLN A 103 -31.49 -35.77 7.45
N GLY A 104 -32.43 -36.09 6.57
CA GLY A 104 -33.70 -35.39 6.43
C GLY A 104 -33.55 -33.91 6.02
N ARG A 105 -32.47 -33.56 5.28
CA ARG A 105 -32.15 -32.15 4.97
C ARG A 105 -32.18 -31.87 3.48
N VAL A 106 -32.64 -30.67 3.16
CA VAL A 106 -32.52 -30.12 1.81
C VAL A 106 -31.11 -29.53 1.64
N GLN A 107 -30.52 -29.77 0.48
CA GLN A 107 -29.20 -29.24 0.13
C GLN A 107 -29.12 -28.92 -1.36
N VAL A 108 -28.24 -28.04 -1.73
CA VAL A 108 -27.91 -27.73 -3.13
C VAL A 108 -26.66 -28.48 -3.53
N GLN A 109 -26.71 -29.20 -4.64
CA GLN A 109 -25.52 -29.78 -5.27
C GLN A 109 -24.99 -28.77 -6.29
N MET A 110 -23.87 -28.14 -5.95
CA MET A 110 -23.26 -27.13 -6.79
C MET A 110 -22.70 -27.72 -8.08
N THR A 111 -23.11 -27.15 -9.22
CA THR A 111 -22.67 -27.55 -10.56
C THR A 111 -21.80 -26.50 -11.24
N SER A 112 -22.00 -25.21 -10.94
CA SER A 112 -21.26 -24.10 -11.52
C SER A 112 -21.28 -22.88 -10.59
N ILE A 113 -20.50 -21.86 -10.92
CA ILE A 113 -20.42 -20.57 -10.24
C ILE A 113 -20.30 -19.46 -11.26
N ASP A 114 -20.82 -18.26 -10.91
CA ASP A 114 -20.61 -17.03 -11.67
C ASP A 114 -19.46 -16.22 -11.07
N PRO A 115 -18.25 -16.29 -11.66
CA PRO A 115 -17.09 -15.57 -11.14
C PRO A 115 -17.24 -14.04 -11.24
N HIS A 116 -17.94 -13.55 -12.26
CA HIS A 116 -18.13 -12.11 -12.47
C HIS A 116 -19.03 -11.49 -11.40
N HIS A 117 -20.03 -12.22 -10.95
CA HIS A 117 -20.86 -11.79 -9.83
C HIS A 117 -20.03 -11.62 -8.55
N THR A 118 -19.18 -12.62 -8.23
CA THR A 118 -18.30 -12.58 -7.07
C THR A 118 -17.34 -11.37 -7.12
N LEU A 119 -16.69 -11.15 -8.26
CA LEU A 119 -15.80 -10.00 -8.45
C LEU A 119 -16.54 -8.66 -8.38
N GLY A 120 -17.74 -8.59 -8.94
CA GLY A 120 -18.58 -7.39 -8.89
C GLY A 120 -18.98 -7.03 -7.45
N GLN A 121 -19.35 -8.03 -6.64
CA GLN A 121 -19.68 -7.81 -5.22
C GLN A 121 -18.47 -7.33 -4.41
N LEU A 122 -17.31 -7.94 -4.60
CA LEU A 122 -16.08 -7.50 -3.96
C LEU A 122 -15.74 -6.04 -4.29
N ALA A 123 -15.95 -5.63 -5.55
CA ALA A 123 -15.73 -4.24 -5.96
C ALA A 123 -16.72 -3.27 -5.28
N VAL A 124 -18.01 -3.64 -5.23
CA VAL A 124 -19.06 -2.83 -4.56
C VAL A 124 -18.79 -2.70 -3.06
N ASP A 125 -18.41 -3.79 -2.40
CA ASP A 125 -18.13 -3.76 -0.97
C ASP A 125 -16.88 -2.91 -0.68
N ARG A 126 -15.84 -3.01 -1.52
CA ARG A 126 -14.65 -2.15 -1.46
C ARG A 126 -15.02 -0.66 -1.61
N ASP A 127 -15.79 -0.32 -2.63
CA ASP A 127 -16.20 1.07 -2.89
C ASP A 127 -17.01 1.64 -1.74
N ARG A 128 -17.86 0.82 -1.11
CA ARG A 128 -18.63 1.22 0.08
C ARG A 128 -17.71 1.52 1.27
N VAL A 129 -16.68 0.71 1.49
CA VAL A 129 -15.70 0.97 2.56
C VAL A 129 -14.93 2.26 2.27
N LEU A 130 -14.47 2.46 1.03
CA LEU A 130 -13.79 3.70 0.64
C LEU A 130 -14.67 4.94 0.84
N GLN A 131 -15.95 4.85 0.50
CA GLN A 131 -16.89 5.95 0.71
C GLN A 131 -17.00 6.30 2.20
N ARG A 132 -17.16 5.32 3.09
CA ARG A 132 -17.23 5.55 4.55
C ARG A 132 -15.96 6.18 5.10
N LEU A 133 -14.80 5.72 4.63
CA LEU A 133 -13.50 6.28 5.01
C LEU A 133 -13.35 7.71 4.51
N ALA A 134 -13.86 8.03 3.31
CA ALA A 134 -13.91 9.39 2.78
C ALA A 134 -14.80 10.30 3.62
N GLU A 135 -16.02 9.85 3.97
CA GLU A 135 -16.96 10.57 4.84
C GLU A 135 -16.37 10.86 6.22
N SER A 136 -15.49 9.96 6.70
CA SER A 136 -14.78 10.10 7.99
C SER A 136 -13.45 10.87 7.87
N ASN A 137 -13.07 11.38 6.70
CA ASN A 137 -11.78 12.02 6.40
C ASN A 137 -10.57 11.15 6.73
N LEU A 138 -10.68 9.82 6.60
CA LEU A 138 -9.63 8.86 6.93
C LEU A 138 -8.76 8.45 5.72
N LEU A 139 -9.18 8.72 4.48
CA LEU A 139 -8.43 8.33 3.29
C LEU A 139 -7.03 8.93 3.23
N GLU A 140 -6.89 10.17 3.69
CA GLU A 140 -5.63 10.89 3.65
C GLU A 140 -4.98 11.04 5.03
N ALA A 141 -5.57 10.49 6.08
CA ALA A 141 -5.13 10.72 7.45
C ALA A 141 -3.69 10.27 7.68
N ASN A 142 -3.34 9.05 7.31
CA ASN A 142 -1.98 8.55 7.41
C ASN A 142 -1.06 9.21 6.36
N SER A 143 -1.60 9.67 5.22
CA SER A 143 -0.87 10.34 4.16
C SER A 143 -0.32 11.71 4.54
N THR A 144 -0.84 12.32 5.57
CA THR A 144 -0.36 13.62 6.08
C THR A 144 0.83 13.50 7.03
N LEU A 145 1.16 12.31 7.50
CA LEU A 145 2.24 12.11 8.46
C LEU A 145 3.62 12.30 7.79
N PRO A 146 4.57 12.97 8.43
CA PRO A 146 5.91 13.09 7.87
C PRO A 146 6.70 11.79 8.04
N ILE A 147 7.18 11.19 6.96
CA ILE A 147 8.19 10.13 7.09
C ILE A 147 9.55 10.78 7.39
N PRO A 148 10.31 10.31 8.38
CA PRO A 148 11.67 10.78 8.66
C PRO A 148 12.55 10.77 7.41
N ALA A 149 13.48 11.72 7.31
CA ALA A 149 14.43 11.76 6.19
C ALA A 149 15.33 10.51 6.15
N VAL A 150 15.57 9.90 7.31
CA VAL A 150 16.42 8.73 7.49
C VAL A 150 15.68 7.71 8.37
N PRO A 151 14.71 6.96 7.83
CA PRO A 151 13.93 5.97 8.56
C PRO A 151 14.73 4.67 8.70
N LEU A 152 15.55 4.56 9.76
CA LEU A 152 16.39 3.39 9.98
C LEU A 152 15.73 2.29 10.82
N HIS A 153 14.70 2.62 11.61
CA HIS A 153 13.93 1.64 12.36
C HIS A 153 12.61 1.33 11.65
N VAL A 154 12.57 0.21 10.97
CA VAL A 154 11.41 -0.22 10.15
C VAL A 154 10.61 -1.28 10.89
N GLY A 155 9.34 -1.01 11.13
CA GLY A 155 8.36 -2.02 11.53
C GLY A 155 7.91 -2.82 10.31
N LEU A 156 7.98 -4.13 10.37
CA LEU A 156 7.55 -5.01 9.27
C LEU A 156 6.38 -5.88 9.71
N ILE A 157 5.26 -5.77 9.01
CA ILE A 157 4.08 -6.62 9.20
C ILE A 157 3.96 -7.57 8.02
N THR A 158 4.14 -8.85 8.28
CA THR A 158 4.00 -9.94 7.31
C THR A 158 4.02 -11.30 8.02
N SER A 159 3.73 -12.38 7.31
CA SER A 159 3.95 -13.74 7.80
C SER A 159 5.44 -14.05 7.85
N GLU A 160 5.95 -14.41 9.01
CA GLU A 160 7.33 -14.82 9.21
C GLU A 160 7.72 -16.00 8.29
N GLY A 161 8.89 -15.93 7.67
CA GLY A 161 9.38 -16.96 6.74
C GLY A 161 8.68 -16.98 5.38
N SER A 162 7.72 -16.08 5.12
CA SER A 162 7.07 -15.96 3.81
C SER A 162 8.03 -15.45 2.73
N ALA A 163 7.68 -15.64 1.47
CA ALA A 163 8.43 -15.07 0.35
C ALA A 163 8.52 -13.54 0.46
N ALA A 164 7.41 -12.87 0.83
CA ALA A 164 7.37 -11.43 1.02
C ALA A 164 8.33 -10.94 2.13
N TYR A 165 8.38 -11.67 3.25
CA TYR A 165 9.34 -11.43 4.32
C TYR A 165 10.77 -11.52 3.81
N ASN A 166 11.11 -12.62 3.15
CA ASN A 166 12.45 -12.86 2.65
C ASN A 166 12.88 -11.81 1.62
N ASP A 167 11.99 -11.46 0.69
CA ASP A 167 12.23 -10.46 -0.34
C ASP A 167 12.46 -9.07 0.27
N PHE A 168 11.62 -8.67 1.22
CA PHE A 168 11.74 -7.39 1.90
C PHE A 168 13.03 -7.30 2.73
N VAL A 169 13.29 -8.31 3.57
CA VAL A 169 14.48 -8.35 4.43
C VAL A 169 15.76 -8.39 3.60
N LYS A 170 15.78 -9.21 2.53
CA LYS A 170 16.93 -9.28 1.61
C LYS A 170 17.23 -7.93 0.99
N GLU A 171 16.23 -7.19 0.52
CA GLU A 171 16.41 -5.87 -0.09
C GLU A 171 16.96 -4.86 0.91
N ILE A 172 16.40 -4.81 2.13
CA ILE A 172 16.89 -3.93 3.20
C ILE A 172 18.33 -4.29 3.62
N THR A 173 18.61 -5.59 3.85
CA THR A 173 19.92 -6.03 4.37
C THR A 173 21.01 -6.02 3.31
N SER A 174 20.67 -6.03 2.02
CA SER A 174 21.63 -5.86 0.93
C SER A 174 22.14 -4.43 0.82
N SER A 175 21.48 -3.48 1.47
CA SER A 175 21.92 -2.08 1.51
C SER A 175 23.11 -1.90 2.46
N ALA A 176 23.89 -0.83 2.23
CA ALA A 176 25.03 -0.47 3.09
C ALA A 176 24.61 0.25 4.40
N TYR A 177 23.30 0.46 4.63
CA TYR A 177 22.79 1.25 5.75
C TYR A 177 22.40 0.36 6.94
N PRO A 178 22.59 0.83 8.19
CA PRO A 178 22.33 0.06 9.40
C PRO A 178 20.84 0.05 9.77
N PHE A 179 19.99 -0.51 8.92
CA PHE A 179 18.59 -0.65 9.21
C PHE A 179 18.33 -1.64 10.34
N ARG A 180 17.40 -1.28 11.21
CA ARG A 180 16.82 -2.16 12.23
C ARG A 180 15.39 -2.54 11.78
N ILE A 181 15.10 -3.84 11.70
CA ILE A 181 13.79 -4.35 11.37
C ILE A 181 13.14 -4.94 12.61
N SER A 182 11.98 -4.45 13.00
CA SER A 182 11.13 -5.03 14.02
C SER A 182 9.98 -5.77 13.34
N LEU A 183 10.04 -7.11 13.34
CA LEU A 183 9.00 -7.95 12.75
C LEU A 183 7.84 -8.10 13.72
N ALA A 184 6.65 -7.71 13.28
CA ALA A 184 5.39 -8.10 13.87
C ALA A 184 4.76 -9.20 12.99
N HIS A 185 4.83 -10.44 13.46
CA HIS A 185 4.24 -11.56 12.74
C HIS A 185 2.72 -11.38 12.63
N SER A 186 2.20 -11.47 11.41
CA SER A 186 0.76 -11.40 11.16
C SER A 186 0.34 -12.44 10.14
N ALA A 187 -0.84 -13.02 10.37
CA ALA A 187 -1.56 -13.67 9.31
C ALA A 187 -1.95 -12.60 8.27
N VAL A 188 -1.57 -12.79 7.02
CA VAL A 188 -1.86 -11.85 5.91
C VAL A 188 -2.94 -12.40 4.96
N GLN A 189 -3.57 -13.52 5.35
CA GLN A 189 -4.68 -14.16 4.62
C GLN A 189 -5.51 -15.01 5.59
N GLY A 190 -6.76 -15.30 5.25
CA GLY A 190 -7.68 -16.09 6.08
C GLY A 190 -8.48 -15.23 7.08
N SER A 191 -9.38 -15.89 7.83
CA SER A 191 -10.33 -15.26 8.76
C SER A 191 -9.66 -14.49 9.90
N ASP A 192 -8.47 -14.90 10.32
CA ASP A 192 -7.77 -14.33 11.46
C ASP A 192 -6.89 -13.12 11.08
N ALA A 193 -6.69 -12.91 9.77
CA ALA A 193 -5.81 -11.84 9.27
C ALA A 193 -6.20 -10.43 9.75
N PRO A 194 -7.47 -10.03 9.79
CA PRO A 194 -7.84 -8.68 10.22
C PRO A 194 -7.45 -8.38 11.67
N THR A 195 -7.71 -9.32 12.57
CA THR A 195 -7.35 -9.19 13.99
C THR A 195 -5.84 -9.18 14.18
N SER A 196 -5.14 -10.12 13.51
CA SER A 196 -3.69 -10.24 13.55
C SER A 196 -3.00 -8.98 13.03
N LEU A 197 -3.49 -8.37 11.94
CA LEU A 197 -2.96 -7.12 11.38
C LEU A 197 -3.14 -5.94 12.35
N ALA A 198 -4.31 -5.80 12.95
CA ALA A 198 -4.58 -4.74 13.92
C ALA A 198 -3.72 -4.87 15.19
N ASP A 199 -3.50 -6.08 15.67
CA ASP A 199 -2.65 -6.35 16.85
C ASP A 199 -1.17 -6.09 16.51
N SER A 200 -0.72 -6.49 15.33
CA SER A 200 0.63 -6.22 14.84
C SER A 200 0.91 -4.72 14.69
N LEU A 201 -0.05 -3.94 14.16
CA LEU A 201 0.07 -2.49 14.11
C LEU A 201 0.24 -1.88 15.50
N ARG A 202 -0.59 -2.29 16.47
CA ARG A 202 -0.47 -1.81 17.87
C ARG A 202 0.89 -2.13 18.48
N SER A 203 1.39 -3.34 18.30
CA SER A 203 2.70 -3.75 18.84
C SER A 203 3.86 -2.92 18.27
N LEU A 204 3.80 -2.50 17.01
CA LEU A 204 4.83 -1.68 16.39
C LEU A 204 4.74 -0.19 16.79
N ILE A 205 3.55 0.31 17.09
CA ILE A 205 3.37 1.66 17.63
C ILE A 205 4.11 1.79 18.96
N ASP A 206 4.01 0.77 19.82
CA ASP A 206 4.67 0.76 21.13
C ASP A 206 6.21 0.67 21.04
N LEU A 207 6.76 0.25 19.88
CA LEU A 207 8.20 0.14 19.63
C LEU A 207 8.83 1.41 19.05
N ASP A 208 8.07 2.46 18.83
CA ASP A 208 8.52 3.76 18.29
C ASP A 208 9.37 3.59 17.00
N VAL A 209 8.80 2.86 16.01
CA VAL A 209 9.44 2.67 14.72
C VAL A 209 9.28 3.92 13.84
N ASP A 210 10.23 4.19 12.97
CA ASP A 210 10.22 5.35 12.06
C ASP A 210 9.14 5.23 10.96
N VAL A 211 8.88 4.00 10.52
CA VAL A 211 7.94 3.67 9.44
C VAL A 211 7.49 2.23 9.58
N ILE A 212 6.24 1.95 9.24
CA ILE A 212 5.70 0.59 9.21
C ILE A 212 5.52 0.17 7.75
N ALA A 213 6.00 -1.02 7.39
CA ALA A 213 5.75 -1.65 6.11
C ALA A 213 4.81 -2.84 6.28
N ILE A 214 3.67 -2.82 5.60
CA ILE A 214 2.76 -3.97 5.50
C ILE A 214 3.01 -4.62 4.16
N VAL A 215 3.55 -5.83 4.17
CA VAL A 215 3.89 -6.50 2.91
C VAL A 215 3.29 -7.90 2.82
N ARG A 216 2.89 -8.25 1.60
CA ARG A 216 2.37 -9.55 1.26
C ARG A 216 2.96 -10.03 -0.06
N GLY A 217 3.17 -11.34 -0.19
CA GLY A 217 3.56 -11.97 -1.45
C GLY A 217 2.40 -12.07 -2.44
N GLY A 218 2.70 -12.49 -3.65
CA GLY A 218 1.70 -12.78 -4.68
C GLY A 218 0.69 -13.84 -4.23
N GLY A 219 -0.55 -13.74 -4.68
CA GLY A 219 -1.66 -14.66 -4.38
C GLY A 219 -2.93 -14.21 -5.09
N ALA A 220 -4.02 -14.93 -4.89
CA ALA A 220 -5.30 -14.62 -5.50
C ALA A 220 -5.91 -13.31 -4.96
N ARG A 221 -6.84 -12.72 -5.73
CA ARG A 221 -7.56 -11.50 -5.32
C ARG A 221 -8.36 -11.69 -4.02
N THR A 222 -8.93 -12.86 -3.82
CA THR A 222 -9.64 -13.21 -2.57
C THR A 222 -8.74 -13.18 -1.33
N ASP A 223 -7.44 -13.40 -1.50
CA ASP A 223 -6.50 -13.27 -0.38
C ASP A 223 -6.24 -11.81 0.02
N LEU A 224 -6.68 -10.85 -0.80
CA LEU A 224 -6.62 -9.42 -0.50
C LEU A 224 -7.81 -8.93 0.32
N MET A 225 -8.87 -9.73 0.45
CA MET A 225 -10.10 -9.34 1.17
C MET A 225 -9.84 -8.87 2.60
N ALA A 226 -8.86 -9.45 3.29
CA ALA A 226 -8.48 -9.02 4.62
C ALA A 226 -8.03 -7.54 4.66
N PHE A 227 -7.43 -7.06 3.57
CA PHE A 227 -6.96 -5.69 3.41
C PHE A 227 -8.04 -4.74 2.86
N ASP A 228 -9.19 -5.27 2.46
CA ASP A 228 -10.36 -4.47 2.04
C ASP A 228 -11.35 -4.24 3.18
N LEU A 229 -11.12 -4.87 4.34
CA LEU A 229 -11.99 -4.70 5.49
C LEU A 229 -11.83 -3.34 6.15
N GLU A 230 -12.96 -2.71 6.47
CA GLU A 230 -13.04 -1.39 7.10
C GLU A 230 -12.24 -1.31 8.40
N SER A 231 -12.24 -2.38 9.22
CA SER A 231 -11.51 -2.43 10.49
C SER A 231 -9.99 -2.33 10.32
N VAL A 232 -9.43 -2.99 9.29
CA VAL A 232 -7.99 -2.95 8.99
C VAL A 232 -7.63 -1.59 8.39
N ALA A 233 -8.42 -1.12 7.42
CA ALA A 233 -8.23 0.17 6.79
C ALA A 233 -8.29 1.32 7.80
N HIS A 234 -9.25 1.27 8.74
CA HIS A 234 -9.36 2.23 9.83
C HIS A 234 -8.12 2.20 10.75
N ALA A 235 -7.62 1.00 11.11
CA ALA A 235 -6.42 0.87 11.93
C ALA A 235 -5.19 1.46 11.25
N VAL A 236 -5.05 1.26 9.93
CA VAL A 236 -3.96 1.86 9.13
C VAL A 236 -4.12 3.36 9.01
N ALA A 237 -5.32 3.85 8.69
CA ALA A 237 -5.60 5.28 8.51
C ALA A 237 -5.35 6.09 9.79
N THR A 238 -5.66 5.51 10.95
CA THR A 238 -5.50 6.15 12.27
C THR A 238 -4.14 5.87 12.92
N CYS A 239 -3.28 5.09 12.27
CA CYS A 239 -1.93 4.82 12.78
C CYS A 239 -1.13 6.13 12.89
N PRO A 240 -0.49 6.43 14.04
CA PRO A 240 0.31 7.64 14.21
C PRO A 240 1.67 7.58 13.50
N ILE A 241 2.06 6.40 13.01
CA ILE A 241 3.29 6.15 12.29
C ILE A 241 2.97 5.99 10.79
N PRO A 242 3.80 6.54 9.89
CA PRO A 242 3.61 6.35 8.46
C PRO A 242 3.61 4.87 8.06
N VAL A 243 2.55 4.42 7.38
CA VAL A 243 2.39 3.03 6.93
C VAL A 243 2.63 2.94 5.43
N LEU A 244 3.59 2.14 5.02
CA LEU A 244 3.87 1.80 3.63
C LEU A 244 3.20 0.47 3.31
N SER A 245 2.53 0.38 2.18
CA SER A 245 1.94 -0.87 1.71
C SER A 245 2.76 -1.45 0.56
N GLY A 246 2.99 -2.76 0.59
CA GLY A 246 3.57 -3.56 -0.48
C GLY A 246 2.77 -4.84 -0.67
N ILE A 247 1.43 -4.71 -0.74
CA ILE A 247 0.48 -5.83 -0.66
C ILE A 247 0.06 -6.29 -2.05
N GLY A 248 -0.23 -5.35 -2.96
CA GLY A 248 -0.95 -5.61 -4.19
C GLY A 248 -0.09 -5.55 -5.46
N HIS A 249 -0.59 -6.18 -6.53
CA HIS A 249 -0.14 -5.99 -7.90
C HIS A 249 -0.79 -4.74 -8.52
N GLU A 250 -0.26 -4.30 -9.68
CA GLU A 250 -0.72 -3.10 -10.41
C GLU A 250 -2.23 -3.05 -10.70
N ILE A 251 -2.89 -4.21 -10.72
CA ILE A 251 -4.27 -4.36 -11.15
C ILE A 251 -5.25 -4.26 -9.97
N ASP A 252 -4.86 -4.78 -8.80
CA ASP A 252 -5.75 -4.98 -7.67
C ASP A 252 -5.23 -4.20 -6.46
N ARG A 253 -5.74 -2.99 -6.27
CA ARG A 253 -5.45 -2.18 -5.07
C ARG A 253 -6.43 -2.52 -3.97
N SER A 254 -5.90 -2.81 -2.80
CA SER A 254 -6.72 -2.97 -1.59
C SER A 254 -7.11 -1.62 -0.99
N VAL A 255 -8.12 -1.64 -0.10
CA VAL A 255 -8.48 -0.44 0.68
C VAL A 255 -7.32 0.01 1.57
N VAL A 256 -6.52 -0.92 2.11
CA VAL A 256 -5.30 -0.58 2.84
C VAL A 256 -4.31 0.20 1.98
N ASP A 257 -4.19 -0.14 0.68
CA ASP A 257 -3.35 0.62 -0.23
C ASP A 257 -3.85 2.05 -0.46
N GLU A 258 -5.16 2.30 -0.33
CA GLU A 258 -5.77 3.63 -0.49
C GLU A 258 -5.53 4.52 0.73
N VAL A 259 -5.50 3.95 1.93
CA VAL A 259 -5.37 4.70 3.19
C VAL A 259 -3.94 4.75 3.74
N ALA A 260 -3.05 3.86 3.27
CA ALA A 260 -1.65 3.83 3.69
C ALA A 260 -0.87 5.05 3.15
N HIS A 261 0.23 5.44 3.79
CA HIS A 261 1.07 6.59 3.40
C HIS A 261 1.56 6.50 1.96
N THR A 262 2.07 5.34 1.58
CA THR A 262 2.59 5.10 0.22
C THR A 262 2.40 3.64 -0.12
N ALA A 263 1.72 3.31 -1.26
CA ALA A 263 1.57 1.94 -1.73
C ALA A 263 2.56 1.59 -2.83
N TYR A 264 3.26 0.51 -2.66
CA TYR A 264 4.19 -0.05 -3.63
C TYR A 264 3.63 -1.33 -4.22
N LYS A 265 4.07 -1.66 -5.42
CA LYS A 265 3.57 -2.82 -6.16
C LYS A 265 4.00 -4.17 -5.57
N THR A 266 5.08 -4.20 -4.80
CA THR A 266 5.68 -5.43 -4.27
C THR A 266 6.39 -5.16 -2.95
N PRO A 267 6.62 -6.19 -2.12
CA PRO A 267 7.47 -6.12 -0.94
C PRO A 267 8.85 -5.54 -1.24
N THR A 268 9.49 -6.00 -2.33
CA THR A 268 10.81 -5.52 -2.77
C THR A 268 10.78 -4.04 -3.13
N ALA A 269 9.76 -3.57 -3.86
CA ALA A 269 9.62 -2.16 -4.22
C ALA A 269 9.40 -1.26 -2.99
N CYS A 270 8.65 -1.76 -2.00
CA CYS A 270 8.47 -1.07 -0.73
C CYS A 270 9.80 -0.94 0.02
N ALA A 271 10.55 -2.04 0.16
CA ALA A 271 11.88 -2.04 0.78
C ALA A 271 12.87 -1.12 0.04
N ALA A 272 12.92 -1.24 -1.29
CA ALA A 272 13.80 -0.42 -2.13
C ALA A 272 13.51 1.09 -1.98
N ALA A 273 12.25 1.47 -1.84
CA ALA A 273 11.88 2.87 -1.62
C ALA A 273 12.39 3.42 -0.28
N ILE A 274 12.35 2.61 0.78
CA ILE A 274 12.92 2.96 2.10
C ILE A 274 14.44 3.14 1.97
N VAL A 275 15.13 2.18 1.35
CA VAL A 275 16.58 2.23 1.11
C VAL A 275 16.95 3.45 0.27
N GLN A 276 16.25 3.68 -0.85
CA GLN A 276 16.50 4.82 -1.73
C GLN A 276 16.30 6.17 -1.03
N ARG A 277 15.39 6.23 -0.06
CA ARG A 277 15.18 7.44 0.71
C ARG A 277 16.42 7.79 1.52
N VAL A 278 16.97 6.82 2.26
CA VAL A 278 18.20 6.99 3.03
C VAL A 278 19.37 7.30 2.09
N ALA A 279 19.48 6.58 0.98
CA ALA A 279 20.52 6.80 -0.03
C ALA A 279 20.49 8.22 -0.62
N ARG A 280 19.30 8.74 -0.93
CA ARG A 280 19.14 10.14 -1.41
C ARG A 280 19.60 11.15 -0.38
N PHE A 281 19.24 10.93 0.89
CA PHE A 281 19.68 11.82 1.96
C PHE A 281 21.20 11.80 2.09
N ASP A 282 21.85 10.63 2.11
CA ASP A 282 23.27 10.45 2.19
C ASP A 282 24.01 11.10 0.99
N GLN A 283 23.51 10.87 -0.23
CA GLN A 283 24.05 11.51 -1.44
C GLN A 283 23.96 13.04 -1.37
N ASN A 284 22.81 13.55 -0.92
CA ASN A 284 22.62 15.00 -0.76
C ASN A 284 23.60 15.56 0.29
N LEU A 285 23.75 14.89 1.42
CA LEU A 285 24.69 15.26 2.47
C LEU A 285 26.13 15.29 1.95
N THR A 286 26.55 14.21 1.26
CA THR A 286 27.86 14.12 0.64
C THR A 286 28.10 15.22 -0.39
N THR A 287 27.09 15.52 -1.20
CA THR A 287 27.16 16.59 -2.22
C THR A 287 27.32 17.96 -1.57
N VAL A 288 26.51 18.25 -0.56
CA VAL A 288 26.60 19.51 0.19
C VAL A 288 27.97 19.63 0.90
N ALA A 289 28.44 18.54 1.52
CA ALA A 289 29.76 18.53 2.16
C ALA A 289 30.89 18.82 1.16
N ARG A 290 30.86 18.21 -0.04
CA ARG A 290 31.83 18.50 -1.10
C ARG A 290 31.75 19.95 -1.57
N GLN A 291 30.55 20.49 -1.72
CA GLN A 291 30.37 21.91 -2.08
C GLN A 291 30.94 22.85 -1.04
N ILE A 292 30.75 22.54 0.26
CA ILE A 292 31.34 23.30 1.36
C ILE A 292 32.85 23.30 1.26
N VAL A 293 33.47 22.10 1.10
CA VAL A 293 34.94 21.98 0.99
C VAL A 293 35.47 22.73 -0.23
N ASN A 294 34.82 22.58 -1.39
CA ASN A 294 35.24 23.29 -2.61
C ASN A 294 35.12 24.80 -2.47
N LEU A 295 34.04 25.29 -1.88
CA LEU A 295 33.83 26.72 -1.65
C LEU A 295 34.84 27.27 -0.67
N ALA A 296 35.12 26.54 0.43
CA ALA A 296 36.16 26.92 1.41
C ALA A 296 37.55 26.95 0.77
N SER A 297 37.89 25.91 -0.02
CA SER A 297 39.20 25.84 -0.74
C SER A 297 39.36 26.96 -1.76
N ASN A 298 38.32 27.23 -2.55
CA ASN A 298 38.34 28.34 -3.51
C ASN A 298 38.45 29.71 -2.82
N CYS A 299 37.78 29.89 -1.70
CA CYS A 299 37.90 31.12 -0.90
C CYS A 299 39.31 31.26 -0.34
N HIS A 300 39.88 30.17 0.19
CA HIS A 300 41.26 30.16 0.69
C HIS A 300 42.28 30.43 -0.41
N ASN A 301 42.15 29.77 -1.58
CA ASN A 301 43.06 29.99 -2.72
C ASN A 301 43.01 31.45 -3.24
N ARG A 302 41.78 31.99 -3.40
CA ARG A 302 41.65 33.40 -3.81
C ARG A 302 42.22 34.37 -2.80
N ALA A 303 42.08 34.10 -1.51
CA ALA A 303 42.72 34.88 -0.47
C ALA A 303 44.24 34.78 -0.52
N ALA A 304 44.76 33.59 -0.71
CA ALA A 304 46.19 33.34 -0.85
C ALA A 304 46.79 34.02 -2.10
N ASP A 305 46.10 33.91 -3.24
CA ASP A 305 46.50 34.55 -4.51
C ASP A 305 46.45 36.11 -4.37
N ALA A 306 45.42 36.62 -3.73
CA ALA A 306 45.31 38.04 -3.46
C ALA A 306 46.41 38.58 -2.53
N ILE A 307 46.77 37.74 -1.51
CA ILE A 307 47.88 38.05 -0.61
C ILE A 307 49.23 38.01 -1.39
N ALA A 308 49.44 37.00 -2.20
CA ALA A 308 50.63 36.84 -3.00
C ALA A 308 50.80 37.98 -4.02
N SER A 309 49.74 38.33 -4.72
CA SER A 309 49.74 39.48 -5.66
C SER A 309 49.93 40.83 -4.96
N SER A 310 49.35 40.97 -3.77
CA SER A 310 49.53 42.19 -2.97
C SER A 310 50.97 42.31 -2.45
N ALA A 311 51.52 41.20 -2.00
CA ALA A 311 52.94 41.13 -1.55
C ALA A 311 53.92 41.47 -2.69
N SER A 312 53.67 40.97 -3.91
CA SER A 312 54.46 41.32 -5.10
C SER A 312 54.35 42.81 -5.45
N ALA A 313 53.13 43.35 -5.43
CA ALA A 313 52.91 44.78 -5.69
C ALA A 313 53.54 45.69 -4.63
N ILE A 314 53.62 45.23 -3.40
CA ILE A 314 54.31 45.91 -2.31
C ILE A 314 55.83 45.98 -2.57
N ASN A 315 56.43 44.84 -2.97
CA ASN A 315 57.85 44.76 -3.24
C ASN A 315 58.30 45.74 -4.35
N ASP A 316 57.49 45.87 -5.40
CA ASP A 316 57.79 46.76 -6.53
C ASP A 316 57.61 48.27 -6.21
N ARG A 317 56.80 48.57 -5.23
CA ARG A 317 56.48 49.96 -4.85
C ARG A 317 57.23 50.48 -3.60
N THR A 318 57.85 49.55 -2.85
CA THR A 318 58.45 49.91 -1.53
C THR A 318 59.60 50.92 -1.58
N GLN A 319 60.24 51.03 -2.70
CA GLN A 319 61.41 51.94 -2.80
C GLN A 319 61.03 53.43 -2.92
N ARG A 320 59.75 53.76 -3.16
CA ARG A 320 59.37 55.17 -3.41
C ARG A 320 58.51 55.84 -2.34
N THR A 321 57.82 55.16 -1.50
CA THR A 321 56.90 55.84 -0.55
C THR A 321 56.47 54.95 0.65
N ILE A 322 57.37 54.61 1.54
CA ILE A 322 57.17 53.68 2.66
C ILE A 322 56.03 54.11 3.62
N GLY A 323 55.90 55.41 3.88
CA GLY A 323 54.89 55.90 4.86
C GLY A 323 53.45 55.84 4.38
N ILE A 324 53.17 56.29 3.16
CA ILE A 324 51.80 56.33 2.58
C ILE A 324 51.33 54.91 2.18
N LYS A 325 52.28 54.06 1.78
CA LYS A 325 51.98 52.72 1.36
C LYS A 325 51.58 51.77 2.51
N ASN A 326 52.17 51.94 3.72
CA ASN A 326 51.77 51.18 4.88
C ASN A 326 50.33 51.37 5.30
N GLN A 327 49.81 52.61 5.21
CA GLN A 327 48.40 52.91 5.47
C GLN A 327 47.49 52.29 4.39
N GLN A 328 47.91 52.38 3.10
CA GLN A 328 47.14 51.80 1.99
C GLN A 328 47.13 50.26 2.06
N ILE A 329 48.25 49.67 2.49
CA ILE A 329 48.39 48.20 2.66
C ILE A 329 47.50 47.70 3.82
N SER A 330 47.52 48.43 4.95
CA SER A 330 46.70 48.08 6.11
C SER A 330 45.20 48.15 5.75
N ALA A 331 44.79 49.19 5.02
CA ALA A 331 43.41 49.32 4.53
C ALA A 331 43.02 48.25 3.50
N ALA A 332 43.96 47.85 2.60
CA ALA A 332 43.72 46.77 1.63
C ALA A 332 43.54 45.41 2.31
N ASN A 333 44.36 45.09 3.32
CA ASN A 333 44.25 43.87 4.10
C ASN A 333 42.93 43.76 4.88
N THR A 334 42.47 44.89 5.49
CA THR A 334 41.17 44.93 6.16
C THR A 334 40.04 44.62 5.17
N ARG A 335 40.08 45.28 3.98
CA ARG A 335 39.10 45.06 2.93
C ARG A 335 39.07 43.63 2.40
N VAL A 336 40.20 42.99 2.21
CA VAL A 336 40.28 41.58 1.77
C VAL A 336 39.68 40.67 2.83
N ARG A 337 39.96 40.94 4.11
CA ARG A 337 39.39 40.19 5.23
C ARG A 337 37.87 40.37 5.31
N ASP A 338 37.40 41.62 5.20
CA ASP A 338 35.97 41.90 5.25
C ASP A 338 35.22 41.29 4.04
N LEU A 339 35.81 41.36 2.83
CA LEU A 339 35.27 40.74 1.63
C LEU A 339 35.27 39.20 1.72
N ALA A 340 36.33 38.63 2.29
CA ALA A 340 36.40 37.21 2.53
C ALA A 340 35.31 36.75 3.53
N LEU A 341 35.14 37.49 4.64
CA LEU A 341 34.10 37.22 5.64
C LEU A 341 32.71 37.34 5.04
N MET A 342 32.42 38.40 4.28
CA MET A 342 31.14 38.58 3.57
C MET A 342 30.91 37.50 2.53
N SER A 343 31.98 37.05 1.84
CA SER A 343 31.88 35.94 0.87
C SER A 343 31.54 34.62 1.54
N ILE A 344 32.20 34.30 2.66
CA ILE A 344 31.90 33.08 3.46
C ILE A 344 30.45 33.14 3.97
N GLU A 345 30.04 34.27 4.52
CA GLU A 345 28.67 34.49 5.01
C GLU A 345 27.63 34.28 3.88
N ARG A 346 27.88 34.91 2.71
CA ARG A 346 26.99 34.79 1.54
C ARG A 346 26.89 33.33 1.01
N HIS A 347 28.02 32.64 1.01
CA HIS A 347 28.04 31.23 0.58
C HIS A 347 27.37 30.33 1.62
N SER A 348 27.56 30.57 2.91
CA SER A 348 26.86 29.85 3.98
C SER A 348 25.33 30.05 3.88
N GLN A 349 24.86 31.27 3.63
CA GLN A 349 23.44 31.55 3.40
C GLN A 349 22.90 30.87 2.13
N ARG A 350 23.71 30.80 1.05
CA ARG A 350 23.33 30.12 -0.18
C ARG A 350 23.19 28.60 0.05
N LEU A 351 24.10 28.02 0.82
CA LEU A 351 24.03 26.62 1.23
C LEU A 351 22.77 26.35 2.08
N GLY A 352 22.49 27.21 3.07
CA GLY A 352 21.27 27.11 3.86
C GLY A 352 20.02 27.07 2.98
N ARG A 353 19.92 28.03 2.02
CA ARG A 353 18.78 28.06 1.07
C ARG A 353 18.71 26.80 0.20
N MET A 354 19.84 26.26 -0.25
CA MET A 354 19.87 25.01 -1.03
C MET A 354 19.42 23.81 -0.19
N THR A 355 19.85 23.76 1.06
CA THR A 355 19.39 22.73 2.01
C THR A 355 17.89 22.83 2.27
N ASP A 356 17.41 24.06 2.49
CA ASP A 356 15.97 24.30 2.66
C ASP A 356 15.16 23.94 1.42
N LEU A 357 15.70 24.24 0.21
CA LEU A 357 15.08 23.90 -1.05
C LEU A 357 15.01 22.38 -1.25
N VAL A 358 16.11 21.67 -0.97
CA VAL A 358 16.15 20.20 -1.01
C VAL A 358 15.15 19.61 -0.02
N ALA A 359 15.09 20.17 1.19
CA ALA A 359 14.10 19.75 2.19
C ALA A 359 12.66 20.05 1.78
N ALA A 360 12.44 21.17 1.06
CA ALA A 360 11.13 21.56 0.56
C ALA A 360 10.67 20.73 -0.66
N LEU A 361 11.63 20.34 -1.51
CA LEU A 361 11.38 19.50 -2.71
C LEU A 361 11.26 18.02 -2.38
N HIS A 362 11.49 17.66 -1.11
CA HIS A 362 11.38 16.27 -0.70
C HIS A 362 9.95 15.76 -0.97
N PRO A 363 9.80 14.69 -1.74
CA PRO A 363 8.48 14.20 -2.17
C PRO A 363 7.49 14.01 -1.03
N GLN A 364 7.99 13.65 0.14
CA GLN A 364 7.14 13.37 1.31
C GLN A 364 6.53 14.62 1.96
N ARG A 365 7.19 15.77 1.94
CA ARG A 365 6.55 17.01 2.40
C ARG A 365 5.40 17.42 1.49
N THR A 366 5.52 17.14 0.22
CA THR A 366 4.43 17.33 -0.75
C THR A 366 3.30 16.35 -0.47
N LEU A 367 3.64 15.10 -0.24
CA LEU A 367 2.67 14.08 0.15
C LEU A 367 2.01 14.38 1.50
N ALA A 368 2.78 14.86 2.51
CA ALA A 368 2.27 15.26 3.81
C ALA A 368 1.29 16.45 3.79
N ARG A 369 1.26 17.23 2.70
CA ARG A 369 0.28 18.31 2.46
C ARG A 369 -1.02 17.81 1.82
N GLY A 370 -1.18 16.49 1.67
CA GLY A 370 -2.37 15.89 1.07
C GLY A 370 -2.29 15.72 -0.45
N PHE A 371 -1.15 15.98 -1.07
CA PHE A 371 -0.94 15.64 -2.47
C PHE A 371 -0.64 14.14 -2.61
N SER A 372 -0.90 13.63 -3.78
CA SER A 372 -0.57 12.26 -4.15
C SER A 372 0.20 12.22 -5.46
N ILE A 373 1.05 11.24 -5.61
CA ILE A 373 1.74 10.96 -6.87
C ILE A 373 1.07 9.73 -7.48
N THR A 374 0.39 9.93 -8.60
CA THR A 374 -0.22 8.82 -9.34
C THR A 374 0.70 8.39 -10.47
N ARG A 375 0.97 7.10 -10.52
CA ARG A 375 1.79 6.48 -11.58
C ARG A 375 0.95 5.48 -12.36
N ASN A 376 1.31 5.27 -13.59
CA ASN A 376 0.77 4.18 -14.41
C ASN A 376 1.48 2.85 -14.04
N ASP A 377 1.05 1.77 -14.66
CA ASP A 377 1.62 0.42 -14.52
C ASP A 377 3.08 0.29 -14.98
N LEU A 378 3.60 1.26 -15.73
CA LEU A 378 5.00 1.39 -16.12
C LEU A 378 5.83 2.18 -15.10
N GLY A 379 5.21 2.67 -14.02
CA GLY A 379 5.86 3.47 -12.99
C GLY A 379 6.00 4.96 -13.33
N GLU A 380 5.47 5.43 -14.47
CA GLU A 380 5.56 6.81 -14.89
C GLU A 380 4.48 7.67 -14.22
N VAL A 381 4.85 8.89 -13.84
CA VAL A 381 3.91 9.84 -13.23
C VAL A 381 2.86 10.27 -14.25
N VAL A 382 1.63 10.09 -13.90
CA VAL A 382 0.49 10.50 -14.70
C VAL A 382 0.35 12.01 -14.73
N ARG A 383 0.34 12.60 -15.95
CA ARG A 383 0.22 14.06 -16.13
C ARG A 383 -0.92 14.47 -17.05
N GLY A 384 -1.78 13.54 -17.44
CA GLY A 384 -2.86 13.82 -18.38
C GLY A 384 -3.98 12.78 -18.32
N PRO A 385 -4.95 12.89 -19.22
CA PRO A 385 -6.06 11.94 -19.28
C PRO A 385 -5.56 10.52 -19.56
N ILE A 386 -6.16 9.55 -18.91
CA ILE A 386 -5.79 8.15 -19.00
C ILE A 386 -7.00 7.35 -19.47
N ALA A 387 -6.78 6.31 -20.25
CA ALA A 387 -7.86 5.45 -20.71
C ALA A 387 -8.57 4.76 -19.53
N ALA A 388 -9.89 4.63 -19.65
CA ALA A 388 -10.66 3.81 -18.72
C ALA A 388 -10.15 2.36 -18.74
N GLY A 389 -10.05 1.75 -17.57
CA GLY A 389 -9.48 0.43 -17.38
C GLY A 389 -7.99 0.42 -17.03
N SER A 390 -7.28 1.55 -17.18
CA SER A 390 -5.87 1.66 -16.80
C SER A 390 -5.71 1.56 -15.29
N LYS A 391 -4.64 0.89 -14.89
CA LYS A 391 -4.29 0.73 -13.48
C LYS A 391 -3.40 1.86 -13.03
N LEU A 392 -3.68 2.37 -11.87
CA LEU A 392 -2.96 3.46 -11.27
C LEU A 392 -2.46 3.07 -9.89
N VAL A 393 -1.28 3.57 -9.59
CA VAL A 393 -0.66 3.50 -8.27
C VAL A 393 -0.56 4.92 -7.76
N THR A 394 -1.36 5.28 -6.79
CA THR A 394 -1.33 6.61 -6.17
C THR A 394 -0.64 6.52 -4.82
N GLU A 395 0.49 7.18 -4.73
CA GLU A 395 1.31 7.32 -3.53
C GLU A 395 0.84 8.55 -2.77
N THR A 396 0.43 8.37 -1.54
CA THR A 396 0.10 9.44 -0.61
C THR A 396 1.14 9.47 0.52
N ALA A 397 1.01 10.36 1.52
CA ALA A 397 1.98 10.44 2.61
C ALA A 397 2.12 9.14 3.42
N ASP A 398 1.07 8.34 3.55
CA ASP A 398 0.98 7.20 4.46
C ASP A 398 0.48 5.93 3.79
N SER A 399 0.25 5.97 2.49
CA SER A 399 -0.27 4.80 1.78
C SER A 399 0.04 4.80 0.31
N VAL A 400 0.02 3.64 -0.28
CA VAL A 400 0.01 3.46 -1.72
C VAL A 400 -1.27 2.75 -2.14
N ILE A 401 -2.04 3.42 -2.93
CA ILE A 401 -3.37 3.08 -3.37
C ILE A 401 -3.29 2.54 -4.79
N LYS A 402 -3.73 1.31 -5.02
CA LYS A 402 -3.91 0.79 -6.37
C LYS A 402 -5.37 0.96 -6.79
N SER A 403 -5.60 1.64 -7.89
CA SER A 403 -6.93 1.91 -8.43
C SER A 403 -6.98 1.60 -9.92
N THR A 404 -8.18 1.47 -10.44
CA THR A 404 -8.42 1.37 -11.88
C THR A 404 -9.24 2.56 -12.32
N VAL A 405 -8.86 3.17 -13.42
CA VAL A 405 -9.58 4.31 -13.97
C VAL A 405 -10.94 3.86 -14.48
N SER A 406 -12.02 4.30 -13.86
CA SER A 406 -13.37 4.06 -14.33
C SER A 406 -13.77 5.02 -15.45
N ALA A 407 -13.35 6.28 -15.34
CA ALA A 407 -13.52 7.31 -16.36
C ALA A 407 -12.44 8.38 -16.21
N SER A 408 -12.03 8.96 -17.32
CA SER A 408 -11.08 10.10 -17.36
C SER A 408 -11.60 11.14 -18.31
N LYS A 409 -11.55 12.40 -17.89
CA LYS A 409 -11.89 13.56 -18.72
C LYS A 409 -10.74 14.56 -18.65
N ALA A 410 -10.28 15.02 -19.81
CA ALA A 410 -9.31 16.10 -19.86
C ALA A 410 -9.97 17.39 -19.31
N ILE A 411 -9.28 18.06 -18.42
CA ILE A 411 -9.61 19.44 -18.05
C ILE A 411 -9.07 20.32 -19.17
N THR A 412 -9.94 20.80 -20.02
CA THR A 412 -9.58 21.86 -20.96
C THR A 412 -9.50 23.15 -20.16
N ASP A 413 -8.33 23.77 -20.13
CA ASP A 413 -8.13 25.14 -19.61
C ASP A 413 -9.09 26.11 -20.28
N LYS A 414 -10.20 26.39 -19.62
CA LYS A 414 -10.99 27.59 -19.76
C LYS A 414 -11.41 27.97 -18.35
N GLU A 415 -10.71 28.95 -17.85
CA GLU A 415 -11.01 29.85 -16.74
C GLU A 415 -9.75 30.06 -15.87
N THR A 416 -8.84 30.83 -16.43
CA THR A 416 -7.97 31.69 -15.61
C THR A 416 -8.10 33.09 -16.21
N GLN A 417 -9.06 33.80 -15.72
CA GLN A 417 -9.01 35.26 -15.65
C GLN A 417 -8.71 35.65 -14.22
#